data_9ea155000e45f15a319eb7c19b9a0a67
#
_entry.id   9ea155000e45f15a319eb7c19b9a0a67
#
_cell.length_a   1.000
_cell.length_b   1.000
_cell.length_c   1.000
_cell.angle_alpha   90.00
_cell.angle_beta   90.00
_cell.angle_gamma   90.00
#
_symmetry.space_group_name_H-M   'P 1'
#
loop_
_entity.id
_entity.type
_entity.pdbx_description
1 polymer ?
#
loop_
_entity_poly.entity_id
_entity_poly.type
_entity_poly.pdbx_seq_one_letter_code
_entity_poly.pdbx_strand_id
1 'polypeptide(L)'
;MSEANPARSSALILVVERDPHVRALETYFLEQAGYTVEFCEDGEVALARARALLPVIVVSEILIPRRDGISVCRTLKQDPATRNILVLIFSILAAEDRAREAGADGFLRKPVNDALLVAAVERLLGQAAERGPTHGSR
;
A
#
# COMPACT_ATOMS: atom_id res chain seq x y z
N MET A 1 24.25 -12.33 -3.77
CA MET A 1 22.80 -12.36 -3.72
C MET A 1 22.33 -11.97 -2.33
N SER A 2 21.37 -11.13 -2.30
CA SER A 2 20.84 -10.65 -1.05
C SER A 2 19.84 -11.67 -0.49
N GLU A 3 19.93 -11.89 0.79
CA GLU A 3 18.99 -12.74 1.48
C GLU A 3 17.74 -11.93 1.79
N ALA A 4 16.59 -12.45 1.41
CA ALA A 4 15.36 -11.81 1.79
C ALA A 4 15.17 -11.95 3.31
N ASN A 5 14.78 -10.87 3.97
CA ASN A 5 14.38 -10.94 5.36
C ASN A 5 13.18 -11.87 5.48
N PRO A 6 13.21 -12.89 6.36
CA PRO A 6 12.07 -13.80 6.44
C PRO A 6 10.74 -13.12 6.70
N ALA A 7 10.72 -12.07 7.53
CA ALA A 7 9.47 -11.35 7.78
C ALA A 7 9.02 -10.60 6.53
N ARG A 8 9.98 -10.03 5.77
CA ARG A 8 9.67 -9.33 4.54
C ARG A 8 9.16 -10.29 3.48
N SER A 9 9.79 -11.47 3.33
CA SER A 9 9.40 -12.39 2.27
C SER A 9 8.03 -12.99 2.50
N SER A 10 7.52 -12.97 3.74
CA SER A 10 6.17 -13.42 4.02
C SER A 10 5.17 -12.27 4.02
N ALA A 11 5.64 -11.03 3.90
CA ALA A 11 4.76 -9.87 3.92
C ALA A 11 4.08 -9.70 2.58
N LEU A 12 2.76 -9.53 2.61
CA LEU A 12 1.95 -9.38 1.42
C LEU A 12 1.60 -7.91 1.20
N ILE A 13 1.88 -7.44 0.00
CA ILE A 13 1.52 -6.09 -0.44
C ILE A 13 0.42 -6.21 -1.49
N LEU A 14 -0.62 -5.40 -1.35
CA LEU A 14 -1.64 -5.30 -2.37
C LEU A 14 -1.41 -4.02 -3.17
N VAL A 15 -1.16 -4.17 -4.47
CA VAL A 15 -0.97 -3.05 -5.38
C VAL A 15 -2.27 -2.81 -6.12
N VAL A 16 -2.75 -1.57 -6.11
CA VAL A 16 -3.98 -1.18 -6.80
C VAL A 16 -3.62 -0.17 -7.87
N GLU A 17 -3.66 -0.59 -9.11
CA GLU A 17 -3.17 0.22 -10.23
C GLU A 17 -3.86 -0.23 -11.51
N ARG A 18 -4.47 0.72 -12.24
CA ARG A 18 -5.19 0.40 -13.46
C ARG A 18 -4.28 0.26 -14.69
N ASP A 19 -3.14 0.97 -14.69
CA ASP A 19 -2.23 0.93 -15.84
C ASP A 19 -1.39 -0.35 -15.74
N PRO A 20 -1.52 -1.27 -16.70
CA PRO A 20 -0.81 -2.54 -16.61
C PRO A 20 0.71 -2.40 -16.65
N HIS A 21 1.24 -1.38 -17.34
CA HIS A 21 2.68 -1.17 -17.36
C HIS A 21 3.19 -0.68 -16.02
N VAL A 22 2.51 0.27 -15.42
CA VAL A 22 2.88 0.79 -14.11
C VAL A 22 2.73 -0.30 -13.06
N ARG A 23 1.63 -1.04 -13.13
CA ARG A 23 1.38 -2.13 -12.18
C ARG A 23 2.47 -3.19 -12.26
N ALA A 24 2.89 -3.54 -13.47
CA ALA A 24 3.94 -4.55 -13.64
C ALA A 24 5.27 -4.07 -13.05
N LEU A 25 5.59 -2.79 -13.23
CA LEU A 25 6.82 -2.23 -12.67
C LEU A 25 6.78 -2.21 -11.15
N GLU A 26 5.67 -1.75 -10.57
CA GLU A 26 5.53 -1.72 -9.11
C GLU A 26 5.67 -3.12 -8.54
N THR A 27 4.97 -4.08 -9.14
CA THR A 27 5.01 -5.46 -8.70
C THR A 27 6.43 -6.01 -8.78
N TYR A 28 7.09 -5.76 -9.90
CA TYR A 28 8.44 -6.28 -10.10
C TYR A 28 9.41 -5.74 -9.03
N PHE A 29 9.40 -4.43 -8.81
CA PHE A 29 10.35 -3.85 -7.87
C PHE A 29 10.08 -4.27 -6.43
N LEU A 30 8.81 -4.39 -6.06
CA LEU A 30 8.47 -4.84 -4.71
C LEU A 30 8.84 -6.31 -4.52
N GLU A 31 8.63 -7.14 -5.54
CA GLU A 31 9.03 -8.54 -5.45
C GLU A 31 10.55 -8.69 -5.38
N GLN A 32 11.28 -7.86 -6.11
CA GLN A 32 12.75 -7.87 -6.03
C GLN A 32 13.23 -7.49 -4.63
N ALA A 33 12.45 -6.69 -3.93
CA ALA A 33 12.80 -6.29 -2.56
C ALA A 33 12.41 -7.35 -1.53
N GLY A 34 11.79 -8.45 -1.96
CA GLY A 34 11.49 -9.58 -1.08
C GLY A 34 10.05 -9.70 -0.63
N TYR A 35 9.16 -8.87 -1.17
CA TYR A 35 7.74 -8.91 -0.78
C TYR A 35 6.95 -9.85 -1.68
N THR A 36 5.85 -10.37 -1.15
CA THR A 36 4.84 -11.05 -1.96
C THR A 36 3.83 -10.02 -2.40
N VAL A 37 3.48 -10.01 -3.68
CA VAL A 37 2.61 -8.97 -4.23
C VAL A 37 1.38 -9.59 -4.89
N GLU A 38 0.21 -9.10 -4.49
CA GLU A 38 -1.04 -9.30 -5.22
C GLU A 38 -1.41 -7.96 -5.82
N PHE A 39 -2.16 -7.99 -6.92
CA PHE A 39 -2.57 -6.72 -7.52
C PHE A 39 -4.01 -6.77 -8.02
N CYS A 40 -4.59 -5.60 -8.16
CA CYS A 40 -5.91 -5.45 -8.77
C CYS A 40 -5.98 -4.06 -9.41
N GLU A 41 -7.06 -3.79 -10.13
CA GLU A 41 -7.12 -2.57 -10.93
C GLU A 41 -8.32 -1.68 -10.62
N ASP A 42 -9.16 -2.05 -9.65
CA ASP A 42 -10.27 -1.17 -9.29
C ASP A 42 -10.50 -1.17 -7.78
N GLY A 43 -11.16 -0.11 -7.32
CA GLY A 43 -11.28 0.14 -5.90
C GLY A 43 -12.21 -0.80 -5.17
N GLU A 44 -13.27 -1.29 -5.84
CA GLU A 44 -14.17 -2.24 -5.17
C GLU A 44 -13.50 -3.58 -4.99
N VAL A 45 -12.76 -4.04 -6.00
CA VAL A 45 -11.98 -5.27 -5.87
C VAL A 45 -10.91 -5.08 -4.78
N ALA A 46 -10.30 -3.89 -4.72
CA ALA A 46 -9.28 -3.63 -3.71
C ALA A 46 -9.82 -3.80 -2.30
N LEU A 47 -11.03 -3.28 -2.03
CA LEU A 47 -11.63 -3.44 -0.71
C LEU A 47 -11.91 -4.89 -0.38
N ALA A 48 -12.46 -5.64 -1.33
CA ALA A 48 -12.74 -7.06 -1.11
C ALA A 48 -11.45 -7.84 -0.87
N ARG A 49 -10.41 -7.57 -1.67
CA ARG A 49 -9.14 -8.27 -1.52
C ARG A 49 -8.44 -7.90 -0.22
N ALA A 50 -8.51 -6.63 0.17
CA ALA A 50 -7.88 -6.20 1.44
C ALA A 50 -8.52 -6.91 2.62
N ARG A 51 -9.84 -7.04 2.61
CA ARG A 51 -10.54 -7.76 3.70
C ARG A 51 -10.18 -9.24 3.71
N ALA A 52 -10.07 -9.84 2.54
CA ALA A 52 -9.79 -11.28 2.45
C ALA A 52 -8.34 -11.61 2.78
N LEU A 53 -7.41 -10.78 2.31
CA LEU A 53 -5.98 -11.09 2.39
C LEU A 53 -5.27 -10.44 3.56
N LEU A 54 -5.81 -9.34 4.07
CA LEU A 54 -5.21 -8.55 5.16
C LEU A 54 -3.72 -8.26 4.89
N PRO A 55 -3.41 -7.58 3.76
CA PRO A 55 -2.02 -7.28 3.45
C PRO A 55 -1.41 -6.37 4.52
N VAL A 56 -0.09 -6.33 4.60
CA VAL A 56 0.57 -5.42 5.53
C VAL A 56 0.46 -3.98 5.04
N ILE A 57 0.39 -3.78 3.73
CA ILE A 57 0.27 -2.46 3.15
C ILE A 57 -0.46 -2.54 1.81
N VAL A 58 -1.26 -1.51 1.53
CA VAL A 58 -1.88 -1.31 0.23
C VAL A 58 -1.17 -0.13 -0.42
N VAL A 59 -0.69 -0.32 -1.65
CA VAL A 59 -0.09 0.76 -2.46
C VAL A 59 -1.09 1.05 -3.57
N SER A 60 -1.70 2.24 -3.54
CA SER A 60 -2.82 2.51 -4.43
C SER A 60 -2.70 3.83 -5.16
N GLU A 61 -3.02 3.80 -6.44
CA GLU A 61 -3.28 5.01 -7.23
C GLU A 61 -4.64 5.58 -6.81
N ILE A 62 -4.82 6.89 -6.95
CA ILE A 62 -6.11 7.54 -6.71
C ILE A 62 -7.05 7.29 -7.88
N LEU A 63 -6.54 7.45 -9.11
CA LEU A 63 -7.39 7.35 -10.31
C LEU A 63 -7.55 5.89 -10.72
N ILE A 64 -8.48 5.22 -10.07
CA ILE A 64 -8.83 3.83 -10.38
C ILE A 64 -10.35 3.74 -10.51
N PRO A 65 -10.83 2.77 -11.29
CA PRO A 65 -12.28 2.69 -11.55
C PRO A 65 -13.08 2.20 -10.36
N ARG A 66 -14.32 2.49 -10.40
CA ARG A 66 -15.40 2.11 -9.49
C ARG A 66 -15.35 2.79 -8.14
N ARG A 67 -14.18 2.90 -7.55
CA ARG A 67 -14.01 3.63 -6.28
C ARG A 67 -12.58 4.13 -6.27
N ASP A 68 -12.40 5.44 -6.12
CA ASP A 68 -11.04 6.01 -6.17
C ASP A 68 -10.21 5.62 -4.95
N GLY A 69 -8.90 5.83 -5.06
CA GLY A 69 -7.97 5.41 -4.02
C GLY A 69 -8.13 6.14 -2.70
N ILE A 70 -8.58 7.39 -2.73
CA ILE A 70 -8.85 8.14 -1.49
C ILE A 70 -10.02 7.49 -0.75
N SER A 71 -11.07 7.15 -1.49
CA SER A 71 -12.23 6.48 -0.90
C SER A 71 -11.87 5.09 -0.36
N VAL A 72 -11.04 4.34 -1.09
CA VAL A 72 -10.57 3.05 -0.62
C VAL A 72 -9.82 3.22 0.70
N CYS A 73 -8.91 4.19 0.75
CA CYS A 73 -8.14 4.46 1.96
C CYS A 73 -9.05 4.77 3.15
N ARG A 74 -9.99 5.69 2.93
CA ARG A 74 -10.90 6.08 4.00
C ARG A 74 -11.71 4.90 4.50
N THR A 75 -12.21 4.08 3.60
CA THR A 75 -13.01 2.91 3.96
C THR A 75 -12.18 1.92 4.75
N LEU A 76 -10.95 1.64 4.33
CA LEU A 76 -10.08 0.72 5.06
C LEU A 76 -9.80 1.24 6.47
N LYS A 77 -9.57 2.55 6.61
CA LYS A 77 -9.21 3.12 7.90
C LYS A 77 -10.39 3.22 8.86
N GLN A 78 -11.61 3.25 8.34
CA GLN A 78 -12.80 3.32 9.18
C GLN A 78 -13.31 1.94 9.62
N ASP A 79 -12.85 0.88 8.98
CA ASP A 79 -13.30 -0.47 9.28
C ASP A 79 -12.35 -1.11 10.30
N PRO A 80 -12.85 -1.52 11.47
CA PRO A 80 -11.98 -2.15 12.48
C PRO A 80 -11.22 -3.37 11.97
N ALA A 81 -11.78 -4.07 10.96
CA ALA A 81 -11.12 -5.25 10.41
C ALA A 81 -9.90 -4.92 9.56
N THR A 82 -9.82 -3.69 9.02
CA THR A 82 -8.76 -3.34 8.07
C THR A 82 -7.98 -2.10 8.45
N ARG A 83 -8.35 -1.40 9.52
CA ARG A 83 -7.74 -0.11 9.82
C ARG A 83 -6.26 -0.19 10.13
N ASN A 84 -5.75 -1.35 10.48
CA ASN A 84 -4.32 -1.51 10.77
C ASN A 84 -3.49 -1.77 9.51
N ILE A 85 -4.14 -1.98 8.37
CA ILE A 85 -3.42 -2.09 7.10
C ILE A 85 -2.85 -0.72 6.78
N LEU A 86 -1.55 -0.66 6.50
CA LEU A 86 -0.93 0.60 6.08
C LEU A 86 -1.38 0.93 4.66
N VAL A 87 -1.55 2.22 4.39
CA VAL A 87 -1.95 2.67 3.05
C VAL A 87 -0.96 3.70 2.55
N LEU A 88 -0.33 3.39 1.43
CA LEU A 88 0.55 4.33 0.71
C LEU A 88 -0.18 4.71 -0.57
N ILE A 89 -0.54 5.98 -0.69
CA ILE A 89 -1.10 6.49 -1.93
C ILE A 89 0.06 6.85 -2.86
N PHE A 90 0.03 6.30 -4.07
CA PHE A 90 1.08 6.48 -5.07
C PHE A 90 0.39 6.92 -6.35
N SER A 91 0.39 8.23 -6.63
CA SER A 91 -0.54 8.78 -7.61
C SER A 91 0.11 9.85 -8.49
N ILE A 92 -0.46 10.02 -9.69
CA ILE A 92 -0.08 11.13 -10.56
C ILE A 92 -0.65 12.46 -10.06
N LEU A 93 -1.62 12.42 -9.16
CA LEU A 93 -2.27 13.62 -8.66
C LEU A 93 -1.51 14.22 -7.48
N ALA A 94 -1.47 15.55 -7.42
CA ALA A 94 -0.89 16.26 -6.29
C ALA A 94 -1.95 16.40 -5.20
N ALA A 95 -2.25 15.31 -4.52
CA ALA A 95 -3.38 15.25 -3.61
C ALA A 95 -2.96 14.76 -2.21
N GLU A 96 -1.77 15.18 -1.79
CA GLU A 96 -1.23 14.71 -0.52
C GLU A 96 -2.14 15.05 0.66
N ASP A 97 -2.70 16.26 0.69
CA ASP A 97 -3.55 16.66 1.81
C ASP A 97 -4.82 15.82 1.87
N ARG A 98 -5.43 15.55 0.71
CA ARG A 98 -6.62 14.71 0.66
C ARG A 98 -6.31 13.29 1.11
N ALA A 99 -5.16 12.76 0.71
CA ALA A 99 -4.75 11.43 1.11
C ALA A 99 -4.55 11.37 2.63
N ARG A 100 -3.90 12.38 3.18
CA ARG A 100 -3.65 12.44 4.60
C ARG A 100 -4.95 12.53 5.40
N GLU A 101 -5.89 13.34 4.93
CA GLU A 101 -7.20 13.47 5.59
C GLU A 101 -7.98 12.16 5.57
N ALA A 102 -7.76 11.33 4.55
CA ALA A 102 -8.41 10.03 4.46
C ALA A 102 -7.73 8.98 5.33
N GLY A 103 -6.62 9.33 5.97
CA GLY A 103 -5.92 8.42 6.86
C GLY A 103 -4.76 7.68 6.23
N ALA A 104 -4.32 8.10 5.04
CA ALA A 104 -3.17 7.46 4.40
C ALA A 104 -1.92 7.60 5.28
N ASP A 105 -1.14 6.55 5.34
CA ASP A 105 0.09 6.54 6.12
C ASP A 105 1.26 7.14 5.35
N GLY A 106 1.16 7.20 4.04
CA GLY A 106 2.17 7.83 3.22
C GLY A 106 1.62 8.26 1.87
N PHE A 107 2.37 9.12 1.20
CA PHE A 107 2.01 9.61 -0.12
C PHE A 107 3.26 9.77 -0.96
N LEU A 108 3.23 9.26 -2.20
CA LEU A 108 4.26 9.50 -3.19
C LEU A 108 3.60 10.00 -4.47
N ARG A 109 4.20 11.01 -5.07
CA ARG A 109 3.73 11.53 -6.35
C ARG A 109 4.52 10.87 -7.48
N LYS A 110 3.81 10.36 -8.49
CA LYS A 110 4.45 9.82 -9.68
C LYS A 110 4.98 10.95 -10.54
N PRO A 111 6.02 10.75 -11.34
CA PRO A 111 6.81 9.52 -11.42
C PRO A 111 7.89 9.50 -10.35
N VAL A 112 8.12 8.33 -9.76
CA VAL A 112 9.27 8.12 -8.90
C VAL A 112 9.95 6.84 -9.34
N ASN A 113 11.22 6.70 -9.00
CA ASN A 113 11.93 5.49 -9.37
C ASN A 113 11.63 4.37 -8.37
N ASP A 114 12.04 3.17 -8.73
CA ASP A 114 11.81 1.98 -7.93
C ASP A 114 12.39 2.09 -6.53
N ALA A 115 13.58 2.70 -6.40
CA ALA A 115 14.22 2.82 -5.10
C ALA A 115 13.39 3.66 -4.14
N LEU A 116 12.76 4.74 -4.64
CA LEU A 116 11.92 5.58 -3.79
C LEU A 116 10.65 4.87 -3.37
N LEU A 117 10.05 4.08 -4.26
CA LEU A 117 8.88 3.31 -3.91
C LEU A 117 9.20 2.29 -2.84
N VAL A 118 10.25 1.49 -3.04
CA VAL A 118 10.66 0.48 -2.08
C VAL A 118 11.02 1.12 -0.75
N ALA A 119 11.76 2.23 -0.78
CA ALA A 119 12.15 2.93 0.46
C ALA A 119 10.93 3.41 1.24
N ALA A 120 9.91 3.92 0.54
CA ALA A 120 8.70 4.39 1.21
C ALA A 120 7.96 3.24 1.90
N VAL A 121 7.85 2.10 1.21
CA VAL A 121 7.21 0.92 1.78
C VAL A 121 7.98 0.46 3.01
N GLU A 122 9.29 0.37 2.91
CA GLU A 122 10.11 -0.11 4.00
C GLU A 122 10.07 0.84 5.19
N ARG A 123 10.03 2.14 4.93
CA ARG A 123 9.93 3.12 6.00
C ARG A 123 8.62 2.97 6.76
N LEU A 124 7.51 2.80 6.04
CA LEU A 124 6.21 2.66 6.69
C LEU A 124 6.13 1.37 7.48
N LEU A 125 6.63 0.27 6.94
CA LEU A 125 6.64 -0.99 7.67
C LEU A 125 7.55 -0.91 8.89
N GLY A 126 8.68 -0.24 8.78
CA GLY A 126 9.59 -0.04 9.90
C GLY A 126 8.97 0.78 11.01
N GLN A 127 8.28 1.86 10.65
CA GLN A 127 7.60 2.68 11.65
C GLN A 127 6.50 1.90 12.37
N ALA A 128 5.76 1.10 11.64
CA ALA A 128 4.73 0.27 12.25
C ALA A 128 5.32 -0.74 13.20
N ALA A 129 6.44 -1.36 12.82
CA ALA A 129 7.12 -2.33 13.68
C ALA A 129 7.66 -1.66 14.94
N GLU A 130 8.18 -0.44 14.82
CA GLU A 130 8.70 0.29 15.99
C GLU A 130 7.60 0.64 16.97
N ARG A 131 6.40 0.97 16.46
CA ARG A 131 5.27 1.23 17.35
C ARG A 131 4.86 -0.04 18.09
N GLY A 132 5.03 -1.20 17.42
CA GLY A 132 4.77 -2.49 18.03
C GLY A 132 3.29 -2.73 18.28
N PRO A 133 2.98 -3.93 18.78
CA PRO A 133 1.58 -4.28 19.02
C PRO A 133 1.00 -3.58 20.25
N THR A 134 1.84 -3.09 21.15
CA THR A 134 1.36 -2.54 22.42
C THR A 134 0.61 -1.23 22.24
N HIS A 135 0.91 -0.49 21.20
CA HIS A 135 0.24 0.79 21.04
C HIS A 135 -1.25 0.61 20.78
N GLY A 136 -1.63 -0.51 20.23
CA GLY A 136 -3.04 -0.78 19.98
C GLY A 136 -3.85 -1.01 21.20
N SER A 137 -3.21 -1.26 22.30
CA SER A 137 -3.91 -1.52 23.57
C SER A 137 -4.25 -0.24 24.31
N ARG A 138 -3.82 0.86 23.85
CA ARG A 138 -4.10 2.11 24.54
C ARG A 138 -5.50 2.58 24.35
#